data_9bda696e5789c00e86a491da18325544
#
_entry.id   9bda696e5789c00e86a491da18325544
#
_cell.length_a   1.000
_cell.length_b   1.000
_cell.length_c   1.000
_cell.angle_alpha   90.00
_cell.angle_beta   90.00
_cell.angle_gamma   90.00
#
_symmetry.space_group_name_H-M   'P 1'
#
loop_
_entity.id
_entity.type
_entity.pdbx_description
1 polymer ?
#
loop_
_entity_poly.entity_id
_entity_poly.type
_entity_poly.pdbx_seq_one_letter_code
_entity_poly.pdbx_strand_id
1 'polypeptide(L)'
;MAFTPINLLYCLVGCILGTLIGVLPGIGPVATIAMLLPATYALPPVSALIMLGGIYYGAQYGDSTTANCGNLPGESSSVVTCIDGYQMARKGRAGPALAAAGLGSFFAGCVGTLILAAFAPPLTELAFTFGPAEYFALMTLGLIGA
;
A
#
# COMPACT_ATOMS: atom_id res chain seq x y z
N MET A 1 -3.39 -0.10 -22.71
CA MET A 1 -2.45 0.98 -22.31
C MET A 1 -1.66 0.70 -21.04
N ALA A 2 -2.20 -0.03 -20.04
CA ALA A 2 -1.43 -0.34 -18.82
C ALA A 2 -0.25 -1.33 -19.06
N PHE A 3 -0.39 -2.27 -19.96
CA PHE A 3 0.63 -3.29 -20.28
C PHE A 3 1.71 -2.86 -21.27
N THR A 4 1.94 -1.57 -21.45
CA THR A 4 3.11 -1.11 -22.21
C THR A 4 4.39 -1.36 -21.41
N PRO A 5 5.52 -1.76 -22.05
CA PRO A 5 6.75 -2.07 -21.34
C PRO A 5 7.27 -0.91 -20.48
N ILE A 6 7.00 0.30 -20.90
CA ILE A 6 7.37 1.51 -20.16
C ILE A 6 6.58 1.65 -18.85
N ASN A 7 5.28 1.34 -18.86
CA ASN A 7 4.43 1.40 -17.66
C ASN A 7 4.76 0.27 -16.68
N LEU A 8 5.12 -0.90 -17.18
CA LEU A 8 5.63 -1.99 -16.34
C LEU A 8 6.94 -1.62 -15.66
N LEU A 9 7.80 -0.89 -16.35
CA LEU A 9 9.05 -0.39 -15.78
C LEU A 9 8.76 0.65 -14.68
N TYR A 10 7.84 1.58 -14.89
CA TYR A 10 7.43 2.52 -13.84
C TYR A 10 6.79 1.82 -12.64
N CYS A 11 5.99 0.81 -12.86
CA CYS A 11 5.43 -0.03 -11.79
C CYS A 11 6.54 -0.71 -10.97
N LEU A 12 7.51 -1.30 -11.65
CA LEU A 12 8.64 -1.99 -11.03
C LEU A 12 9.52 -1.03 -10.23
N VAL A 13 9.86 0.11 -10.80
CA VAL A 13 10.61 1.18 -10.09
C VAL A 13 9.83 1.67 -8.88
N GLY A 14 8.54 1.92 -9.04
CA GLY A 14 7.66 2.29 -7.93
C GLY A 14 7.64 1.25 -6.81
N CYS A 15 7.53 -0.01 -7.17
CA CYS A 15 7.53 -1.12 -6.22
C CYS A 15 8.87 -1.23 -5.45
N ILE A 16 10.00 -1.09 -6.13
CA ILE A 16 11.34 -1.12 -5.50
C ILE A 16 11.49 0.06 -4.54
N LEU A 17 11.19 1.28 -5.00
CA LEU A 17 11.29 2.48 -4.16
C LEU A 17 10.33 2.41 -2.96
N GLY A 18 9.10 1.97 -3.19
CA GLY A 18 8.11 1.76 -2.15
C GLY A 18 8.58 0.75 -1.09
N THR A 19 9.12 -0.38 -1.52
CA THR A 19 9.64 -1.41 -0.61
C THR A 19 10.83 -0.91 0.20
N LEU A 20 11.77 -0.19 -0.42
CA LEU A 20 12.93 0.37 0.27
C LEU A 20 12.53 1.37 1.37
N ILE A 21 11.57 2.24 1.08
CA ILE A 21 11.09 3.22 2.05
C ILE A 21 10.17 2.54 3.09
N GLY A 22 9.31 1.63 2.66
CA GLY A 22 8.38 0.90 3.52
C GLY A 22 9.06 -0.01 4.57
N VAL A 23 10.30 -0.42 4.34
CA VAL A 23 11.11 -1.13 5.35
C VAL A 23 11.48 -0.21 6.52
N LEU A 24 11.41 1.12 6.36
CA LEU A 24 11.67 2.05 7.47
C LEU A 24 10.49 2.06 8.44
N PRO A 25 10.71 1.66 9.70
CA PRO A 25 9.62 1.57 10.66
C PRO A 25 8.99 2.93 10.95
N GLY A 26 7.67 2.98 10.97
CA GLY A 26 6.91 4.22 11.21
C GLY A 26 6.60 5.05 9.96
N ILE A 27 7.09 4.67 8.79
CA ILE A 27 6.75 5.31 7.51
C ILE A 27 5.76 4.41 6.78
N GLY A 28 4.48 4.65 7.00
CA GLY A 28 3.42 3.90 6.30
C GLY A 28 3.34 4.23 4.81
N PRO A 29 2.56 3.46 4.04
CA PRO A 29 2.44 3.63 2.59
C PRO A 29 1.92 5.01 2.18
N VAL A 30 1.08 5.64 3.01
CA VAL A 30 0.55 6.99 2.76
C VAL A 30 1.67 8.04 2.80
N ALA A 31 2.55 7.99 3.80
CA ALA A 31 3.69 8.88 3.90
C ALA A 31 4.69 8.66 2.75
N THR A 32 4.93 7.39 2.38
CA THR A 32 5.78 7.01 1.24
C THR A 32 5.25 7.61 -0.07
N ILE A 33 3.95 7.51 -0.32
CA ILE A 33 3.31 8.13 -1.48
C ILE A 33 3.49 9.64 -1.44
N ALA A 34 3.23 10.30 -0.31
CA ALA A 34 3.36 11.73 -0.17
C ALA A 34 4.79 12.22 -0.45
N MET A 35 5.80 11.48 -0.01
CA MET A 35 7.22 11.78 -0.28
C MET A 35 7.60 11.62 -1.76
N LEU A 36 7.05 10.62 -2.43
CA LEU A 36 7.39 10.31 -3.82
C LEU A 36 6.44 10.94 -4.85
N LEU A 37 5.34 11.55 -4.39
CA LEU A 37 4.38 12.21 -5.27
C LEU A 37 5.03 13.26 -6.19
N PRO A 38 5.96 14.12 -5.75
CA PRO A 38 6.62 15.08 -6.63
C PRO A 38 7.38 14.44 -7.79
N ALA A 39 7.94 13.25 -7.60
CA ALA A 39 8.64 12.52 -8.67
C ALA A 39 7.72 12.07 -9.80
N THR A 40 6.43 11.94 -9.54
CA THR A 40 5.44 11.52 -10.53
C THR A 40 4.88 12.67 -11.39
N TYR A 41 5.10 13.93 -11.02
CA TYR A 41 4.56 15.08 -11.77
C TYR A 41 5.11 15.21 -13.20
N ALA A 42 6.30 14.70 -13.45
CA ALA A 42 6.91 14.71 -14.77
C ALA A 42 6.37 13.61 -15.71
N LEU A 43 5.52 12.72 -15.21
CA LEU A 43 5.02 11.56 -15.92
C LEU A 43 3.62 11.79 -16.49
N PRO A 44 3.25 11.10 -17.59
CA PRO A 44 1.86 11.06 -18.04
C PRO A 44 0.93 10.55 -16.92
N PRO A 45 -0.31 11.05 -16.80
CA PRO A 45 -1.21 10.73 -15.68
C PRO A 45 -1.41 9.23 -15.44
N VAL A 46 -1.54 8.44 -16.51
CA VAL A 46 -1.71 6.98 -16.41
C VAL A 46 -0.45 6.31 -15.86
N SER A 47 0.72 6.71 -16.33
CA SER A 47 2.01 6.18 -15.88
C SER A 47 2.31 6.58 -14.43
N ALA A 48 1.93 7.80 -14.05
CA ALA A 48 2.04 8.29 -12.68
C ALA A 48 1.17 7.45 -11.71
N LEU A 49 -0.08 7.18 -12.07
CA LEU A 49 -0.98 6.34 -11.26
C LEU A 49 -0.46 4.90 -11.12
N ILE A 50 0.09 4.33 -12.20
CA ILE A 50 0.68 2.99 -12.17
C ILE A 50 1.91 2.97 -11.26
N MET A 51 2.77 3.98 -11.33
CA MET A 51 3.93 4.11 -10.46
C MET A 51 3.53 4.27 -8.99
N LEU A 52 2.54 5.13 -8.70
CA LEU A 52 2.01 5.31 -7.35
C LEU A 52 1.39 4.04 -6.78
N GLY A 53 0.67 3.27 -7.60
CA GLY A 53 0.18 1.94 -7.24
C GLY A 53 1.32 0.99 -6.88
N GLY A 54 2.40 0.98 -7.67
CA GLY A 54 3.61 0.21 -7.37
C GLY A 54 4.27 0.63 -6.05
N ILE A 55 4.37 1.94 -5.79
CA ILE A 55 4.89 2.48 -4.52
C ILE A 55 4.04 2.02 -3.34
N TYR A 56 2.72 2.08 -3.46
CA TYR A 56 1.80 1.64 -2.41
C TYR A 56 2.00 0.17 -2.04
N TYR A 57 1.95 -0.72 -3.05
CA TYR A 57 2.15 -2.16 -2.84
C TYR A 57 3.56 -2.48 -2.30
N GLY A 58 4.58 -1.81 -2.82
CA GLY A 58 5.94 -1.96 -2.36
C GLY A 58 6.10 -1.55 -0.89
N ALA A 59 5.56 -0.40 -0.51
CA ALA A 59 5.63 0.10 0.86
C ALA A 59 4.89 -0.83 1.84
N GLN A 60 3.70 -1.32 1.45
CA GLN A 60 2.92 -2.25 2.25
C GLN A 60 3.65 -3.56 2.51
N TYR A 61 4.34 -4.10 1.49
CA TYR A 61 5.14 -5.31 1.65
C TYR A 61 6.42 -5.06 2.48
N GLY A 62 7.06 -3.91 2.29
CA GLY A 62 8.22 -3.48 3.08
C GLY A 62 7.89 -3.39 4.57
N ASP A 63 6.77 -2.77 4.92
CA ASP A 63 6.28 -2.68 6.29
C ASP A 63 5.97 -4.06 6.90
N SER A 64 5.31 -4.94 6.14
CA SER A 64 5.08 -6.31 6.57
C SER A 64 6.38 -7.08 6.83
N THR A 65 7.45 -6.80 6.09
CA THR A 65 8.77 -7.41 6.30
C THR A 65 9.37 -6.97 7.64
N THR A 66 9.30 -5.68 7.94
CA THR A 66 9.81 -5.11 9.19
C THR A 66 8.98 -5.58 10.39
N ALA A 67 7.66 -5.65 10.23
CA ALA A 67 6.76 -6.19 11.23
C ALA A 67 7.08 -7.65 11.59
N ASN A 68 7.30 -8.50 10.59
CA ASN A 68 7.63 -9.92 10.80
C ASN A 68 9.02 -10.13 11.41
N CYS A 69 10.02 -9.38 10.96
CA CYS A 69 11.41 -9.60 11.36
C CYS A 69 11.83 -8.80 12.60
N GLY A 70 11.31 -7.56 12.73
CA GLY A 70 11.74 -6.61 13.74
C GLY A 70 10.73 -6.34 14.86
N ASN A 71 9.49 -6.83 14.74
CA ASN A 71 8.38 -6.48 15.64
C ASN A 71 8.12 -4.96 15.70
N LEU A 72 8.34 -4.28 14.58
CA LEU A 72 8.17 -2.84 14.45
C LEU A 72 7.16 -2.57 13.32
N PRO A 73 5.85 -2.57 13.64
CA PRO A 73 4.84 -2.25 12.66
C PRO A 73 4.90 -0.75 12.31
N GLY A 74 4.90 -0.41 11.03
CA GLY A 74 4.81 0.97 10.56
C GLY A 74 3.37 1.45 10.41
N GLU A 75 2.43 0.51 10.31
CA GLU A 75 1.01 0.78 10.13
C GLU A 75 0.16 -0.11 11.06
N SER A 76 -1.06 0.34 11.39
CA SER A 76 -1.98 -0.40 12.25
C SER A 76 -2.36 -1.78 11.69
N SER A 77 -2.39 -1.94 10.37
CA SER A 77 -2.69 -3.21 9.71
C SER A 77 -1.60 -4.26 9.91
N SER A 78 -0.34 -3.86 10.01
CA SER A 78 0.81 -4.75 10.20
C SER A 78 1.03 -5.20 11.64
N VAL A 79 0.33 -4.59 12.62
CA VAL A 79 0.36 -5.02 14.03
C VAL A 79 -0.08 -6.47 14.18
N VAL A 80 -1.15 -6.87 13.47
CA VAL A 80 -1.65 -8.25 13.50
C VAL A 80 -0.60 -9.23 12.96
N THR A 81 0.15 -8.83 11.95
CA THR A 81 1.23 -9.62 11.35
C THR A 81 2.39 -9.86 12.34
N CYS A 82 2.64 -8.91 13.26
CA CYS A 82 3.65 -9.08 14.29
C CYS A 82 3.32 -10.21 15.28
N ILE A 83 2.05 -10.47 15.56
CA ILE A 83 1.62 -11.43 16.58
C ILE A 83 2.16 -12.83 16.25
N ASP A 84 1.97 -13.29 15.02
CA ASP A 84 2.40 -14.62 14.60
C ASP A 84 3.71 -14.61 13.82
N GLY A 85 3.90 -13.65 12.91
CA GLY A 85 5.05 -13.56 12.02
C GLY A 85 6.35 -13.35 12.80
N TYR A 86 6.38 -12.46 13.77
CA TYR A 86 7.56 -12.24 14.59
C TYR A 86 7.89 -13.47 15.48
N GLN A 87 6.89 -14.15 16.01
CA GLN A 87 7.10 -15.37 16.78
C GLN A 87 7.70 -16.50 15.91
N MET A 88 7.28 -16.59 14.65
CA MET A 88 7.90 -17.51 13.67
C MET A 88 9.34 -17.11 13.37
N ALA A 89 9.61 -15.82 13.19
CA ALA A 89 10.96 -15.31 12.93
C ALA A 89 11.92 -15.62 14.08
N ARG A 90 11.49 -15.45 15.33
CA ARG A 90 12.27 -15.81 16.53
C ARG A 90 12.62 -17.31 16.61
N LYS A 91 11.77 -18.15 16.04
CA LYS A 91 12.02 -19.61 15.94
C LYS A 91 12.90 -19.99 14.73
N GLY A 92 13.55 -19.03 14.07
CA GLY A 92 14.35 -19.27 12.88
C GLY A 92 13.55 -19.53 11.60
N ARG A 93 12.25 -19.29 11.60
CA ARG A 93 11.33 -19.54 10.47
C ARG A 93 10.83 -18.24 9.81
N ALA A 94 11.71 -17.24 9.69
CA ALA A 94 11.39 -15.97 9.06
C ALA A 94 11.03 -16.10 7.58
N GLY A 95 11.74 -16.99 6.84
CA GLY A 95 11.46 -17.22 5.42
C GLY A 95 10.03 -17.66 5.13
N PRO A 96 9.54 -18.73 5.76
CA PRO A 96 8.14 -19.15 5.64
C PRO A 96 7.12 -18.07 6.05
N ALA A 97 7.40 -17.27 7.07
CA ALA A 97 6.53 -16.18 7.48
C ALA A 97 6.43 -15.08 6.40
N LEU A 98 7.55 -14.68 5.82
CA LEU A 98 7.60 -13.69 4.73
C LEU A 98 6.95 -14.23 3.45
N ALA A 99 7.17 -15.52 3.13
CA ALA A 99 6.52 -16.14 1.98
C ALA A 99 5.00 -16.21 2.14
N ALA A 100 4.51 -16.56 3.33
CA ALA A 100 3.08 -16.56 3.60
C ALA A 100 2.47 -15.15 3.51
N ALA A 101 3.15 -14.14 4.05
CA ALA A 101 2.74 -12.75 3.93
C ALA A 101 2.70 -12.29 2.47
N GLY A 102 3.74 -12.60 1.68
CA GLY A 102 3.81 -12.22 0.27
C GLY A 102 2.72 -12.88 -0.60
N LEU A 103 2.53 -14.19 -0.46
CA LEU A 103 1.50 -14.93 -1.19
C LEU A 103 0.09 -14.48 -0.77
N GLY A 104 -0.14 -14.30 0.53
CA GLY A 104 -1.40 -13.81 1.06
C GLY A 104 -1.73 -12.40 0.56
N SER A 105 -0.75 -11.50 0.57
CA SER A 105 -0.90 -10.12 0.06
C SER A 105 -1.18 -10.10 -1.45
N PHE A 106 -0.51 -10.96 -2.22
CA PHE A 106 -0.76 -11.08 -3.66
C PHE A 106 -2.19 -11.52 -3.94
N PHE A 107 -2.66 -12.59 -3.27
CA PHE A 107 -4.02 -13.08 -3.43
C PHE A 107 -5.06 -12.04 -2.99
N ALA A 108 -4.87 -11.44 -1.83
CA ALA A 108 -5.74 -10.38 -1.31
C ALA A 108 -5.77 -9.16 -2.26
N GLY A 109 -4.63 -8.78 -2.82
CA GLY A 109 -4.53 -7.71 -3.80
C GLY A 109 -5.30 -8.00 -5.09
N CYS A 110 -5.22 -9.22 -5.62
CA CYS A 110 -5.99 -9.63 -6.79
C CYS A 110 -7.51 -9.57 -6.53
N VAL A 111 -7.95 -10.15 -5.40
CA VAL A 111 -9.38 -10.15 -5.03
C VAL A 111 -9.85 -8.72 -4.74
N GLY A 112 -9.09 -7.93 -4.00
CA GLY A 112 -9.41 -6.54 -3.69
C GLY A 112 -9.53 -5.67 -4.95
N THR A 113 -8.64 -5.86 -5.92
CA THR A 113 -8.67 -5.14 -7.20
C THR A 113 -9.91 -5.51 -8.01
N LEU A 114 -10.31 -6.77 -8.03
CA LEU A 114 -11.55 -7.22 -8.69
C LEU A 114 -12.78 -6.59 -8.05
N ILE A 115 -12.85 -6.60 -6.72
CA ILE A 115 -13.95 -5.97 -5.97
C ILE A 115 -13.98 -4.46 -6.25
N LEU A 116 -12.82 -3.82 -6.20
CA LEU A 116 -12.71 -2.40 -6.49
C LEU A 116 -13.19 -2.08 -7.91
N ALA A 117 -12.78 -2.86 -8.91
CA ALA A 117 -13.19 -2.67 -10.29
C ALA A 117 -14.70 -2.82 -10.48
N ALA A 118 -15.35 -3.74 -9.74
CA ALA A 118 -16.79 -3.94 -9.79
C ALA A 118 -17.57 -2.79 -9.12
N PHE A 119 -17.08 -2.28 -8.00
CA PHE A 119 -17.76 -1.28 -7.19
C PHE A 119 -17.31 0.17 -7.45
N ALA A 120 -16.22 0.39 -8.20
CA ALA A 120 -15.71 1.73 -8.48
C ALA A 120 -16.72 2.66 -9.17
N PRO A 121 -17.48 2.25 -10.20
CA PRO A 121 -18.46 3.14 -10.83
C PRO A 121 -19.51 3.67 -9.85
N PRO A 122 -20.27 2.85 -9.08
CA PRO A 122 -21.27 3.35 -8.15
C PRO A 122 -20.66 4.17 -7.00
N LEU A 123 -19.45 3.80 -6.53
CA LEU A 123 -18.76 4.57 -5.50
C LEU A 123 -18.31 5.94 -5.99
N THR A 124 -17.92 6.05 -7.25
CA THR A 124 -17.52 7.33 -7.86
C THR A 124 -18.71 8.27 -7.97
N GLU A 125 -19.87 7.77 -8.39
CA GLU A 125 -21.11 8.56 -8.43
C GLU A 125 -21.50 9.07 -7.04
N LEU A 126 -21.40 8.19 -6.04
CA LEU A 126 -21.67 8.56 -4.65
C LEU A 126 -20.65 9.62 -4.16
N ALA A 127 -19.37 9.46 -4.50
CA ALA A 127 -18.33 10.41 -4.10
C ALA A 127 -18.53 11.80 -4.67
N PHE A 128 -19.06 11.92 -5.89
CA PHE A 128 -19.36 13.23 -6.50
C PHE A 128 -20.57 13.95 -5.89
N THR A 129 -21.41 13.25 -5.12
CA THR A 129 -22.50 13.91 -4.37
C THR A 129 -21.99 14.60 -3.11
N PHE A 130 -20.77 14.28 -2.64
CA PHE A 130 -20.18 14.93 -1.48
C PHE A 130 -19.50 16.23 -1.88
N GLY A 131 -19.90 17.32 -1.24
CA GLY A 131 -19.25 18.62 -1.39
C GLY A 131 -18.02 18.77 -0.48
N PRO A 132 -17.29 19.91 -0.61
CA PRO A 132 -16.09 20.16 0.21
C PRO A 132 -16.35 20.15 1.72
N ALA A 133 -17.55 20.57 2.16
CA ALA A 133 -17.93 20.58 3.56
C ALA A 133 -18.12 19.17 4.14
N GLU A 134 -18.69 18.26 3.36
CA GLU A 134 -18.88 16.87 3.74
C GLU A 134 -17.55 16.13 3.81
N TYR A 135 -16.62 16.40 2.88
CA TYR A 135 -15.25 15.86 2.94
C TYR A 135 -14.52 16.34 4.20
N PHE A 136 -14.65 17.61 4.56
CA PHE A 136 -14.05 18.12 5.80
C PHE A 136 -14.64 17.43 7.03
N ALA A 137 -15.95 17.24 7.08
CA ALA A 137 -16.62 16.53 8.17
C ALA A 137 -16.16 15.07 8.29
N LEU A 138 -16.01 14.36 7.15
CA LEU A 138 -15.50 12.99 7.13
C LEU A 138 -14.04 12.90 7.60
N MET A 139 -13.19 13.85 7.19
CA MET A 139 -11.79 13.89 7.64
C MET A 139 -11.69 14.16 9.15
N THR A 140 -12.48 15.09 9.69
CA THR A 140 -12.54 15.35 11.13
C THR A 140 -13.06 14.16 11.91
N LEU A 141 -14.07 13.48 11.40
CA LEU A 141 -14.60 12.26 12.02
C LEU A 141 -13.55 11.15 12.04
N GLY A 142 -12.80 10.98 10.96
CA GLY A 142 -11.69 10.03 10.90
C GLY A 142 -10.57 10.35 11.90
N LEU A 143 -10.23 11.63 12.08
CA LEU A 143 -9.24 12.07 13.06
C LEU A 143 -9.68 11.87 14.51
N ILE A 144 -10.97 12.02 14.81
CA ILE A 144 -11.53 11.81 16.14
C ILE A 144 -11.64 10.32 16.46
N GLY A 145 -11.86 9.48 15.43
CA GLY A 145 -11.99 8.03 15.58
C GLY A 145 -10.66 7.26 15.60
N ALA A 146 -9.55 7.89 15.24
CA ALA A 146 -8.21 7.30 15.24
C ALA A 146 -7.54 7.47 16.59
#